data_b98cf03f1630fba016f21f8dd1279e2e
#
_entry.id   b98cf03f1630fba016f21f8dd1279e2e
#
_cell.length_a   1.000
_cell.length_b   1.000
_cell.length_c   1.000
_cell.angle_alpha   90.00
_cell.angle_beta   90.00
_cell.angle_gamma   90.00
#
_symmetry.space_group_name_H-M   'P 1'
#
loop_
_entity.id
_entity.type
_entity.pdbx_description
1 polymer ?
#
loop_
_entity_poly.entity_id
_entity_poly.type
_entity_poly.pdbx_seq_one_letter_code
_entity_poly.pdbx_strand_id
1 'polypeptide(L)'
;MLCALWFAGQAADNPVSSAPAGMIVIPTGKFVPLFRSEKDPASIEVKSFLLDALPVTNGEFLEFVRANPKWRRSQVKRLFADADYLKFWRDDLEIGSSTNAPVTHISWFAAKAYCTWKGKRLPTTAEWEYAAAASPTQPNGDNDADFQREVRSWYASASSETLPVVGLGRANVFGAHDLHGLVWEWVADFNTAMVTGDARGDTGLDRQLFCGGGSEGAKDRSNFPAFMRYGFRSSLKASYTVHNLGFRCAKDLEENSK
;
A
#
# COMPACT_ATOMS: atom_id res chain seq x y z
N MET A 1 3.72 6.76 64.74
CA MET A 1 3.28 7.82 63.82
C MET A 1 4.16 7.73 62.59
N LEU A 2 3.76 6.92 61.61
CA LEU A 2 4.47 6.70 60.36
C LEU A 2 3.73 7.49 59.24
N CYS A 3 4.40 8.53 58.72
CA CYS A 3 3.92 9.24 57.49
C CYS A 3 4.28 8.43 56.26
N ALA A 4 3.29 7.93 55.55
CA ALA A 4 3.42 7.36 54.23
C ALA A 4 3.37 8.50 53.18
N LEU A 5 4.47 8.75 52.50
CA LEU A 5 4.56 9.65 51.35
C LEU A 5 4.06 8.89 50.08
N TRP A 6 2.94 9.32 49.56
CA TRP A 6 2.44 8.92 48.25
C TRP A 6 3.18 9.72 47.17
N PHE A 7 3.95 9.04 46.35
CA PHE A 7 4.44 9.60 45.08
C PHE A 7 3.34 9.37 44.03
N ALA A 8 2.64 10.44 43.66
CA ALA A 8 1.78 10.43 42.46
C ALA A 8 2.70 10.56 41.25
N GLY A 9 2.86 9.45 40.52
CA GLY A 9 3.47 9.46 39.19
C GLY A 9 2.53 10.16 38.19
N GLN A 10 2.94 11.36 37.74
CA GLN A 10 2.30 12.00 36.60
C GLN A 10 2.65 11.21 35.32
N ALA A 11 1.67 10.52 34.77
CA ALA A 11 1.73 10.07 33.39
C ALA A 11 1.76 11.32 32.50
N ALA A 12 2.83 11.50 31.77
CA ALA A 12 2.93 12.54 30.75
C ALA A 12 1.96 12.17 29.60
N ASP A 13 0.80 12.79 29.58
CA ASP A 13 -0.06 12.83 28.40
C ASP A 13 0.66 13.60 27.30
N ASN A 14 1.37 12.88 26.43
CA ASN A 14 1.79 13.43 25.16
C ASN A 14 0.51 13.64 24.33
N PRO A 15 0.19 14.86 23.86
CA PRO A 15 -0.91 15.06 22.95
C PRO A 15 -0.58 14.34 21.63
N VAL A 16 -1.16 13.18 21.43
CA VAL A 16 -1.21 12.53 20.12
C VAL A 16 -1.98 13.50 19.22
N SER A 17 -1.26 14.22 18.36
CA SER A 17 -1.89 15.04 17.32
C SER A 17 -2.90 14.16 16.59
N SER A 18 -4.19 14.52 16.65
CA SER A 18 -5.23 13.74 16.01
C SER A 18 -4.93 13.66 14.52
N ALA A 19 -4.91 12.44 13.98
CA ALA A 19 -4.66 12.23 12.55
C ALA A 19 -5.68 13.03 11.72
N PRO A 20 -5.29 13.59 10.56
CA PRO A 20 -6.23 14.21 9.64
C PRO A 20 -7.38 13.28 9.27
N ALA A 21 -8.56 13.84 8.99
CA ALA A 21 -9.74 13.05 8.63
C ALA A 21 -9.42 12.05 7.49
N GLY A 22 -9.82 10.80 7.68
CA GLY A 22 -9.59 9.71 6.71
C GLY A 22 -8.19 9.08 6.75
N MET A 23 -7.29 9.57 7.60
CA MET A 23 -5.97 8.97 7.81
C MET A 23 -5.86 8.33 9.20
N ILE A 24 -5.00 7.34 9.31
CA ILE A 24 -4.66 6.65 10.54
C ILE A 24 -3.15 6.75 10.80
N VAL A 25 -2.76 6.66 12.07
CA VAL A 25 -1.35 6.59 12.45
C VAL A 25 -0.88 5.15 12.39
N ILE A 26 0.13 4.87 11.59
CA ILE A 26 0.88 3.63 11.64
C ILE A 26 2.09 3.86 12.56
N PRO A 27 2.23 3.12 13.66
CA PRO A 27 3.33 3.32 14.61
C PRO A 27 4.68 2.87 14.02
N THR A 28 5.76 3.34 14.62
CA THR A 28 7.12 2.84 14.30
C THR A 28 7.21 1.34 14.50
N GLY A 29 7.88 0.66 13.57
CA GLY A 29 8.09 -0.78 13.65
C GLY A 29 9.16 -1.29 12.71
N LYS A 30 9.13 -2.58 12.42
CA LYS A 30 10.10 -3.24 11.55
C LYS A 30 9.40 -4.08 10.50
N PHE A 31 9.84 -3.94 9.26
CA PHE A 31 9.46 -4.79 8.15
C PHE A 31 10.60 -5.76 7.83
N VAL A 32 10.28 -7.04 7.65
CA VAL A 32 11.24 -8.07 7.22
C VAL A 32 10.98 -8.38 5.74
N PRO A 33 11.85 -7.95 4.81
CA PRO A 33 11.66 -8.23 3.39
C PRO A 33 11.69 -9.74 3.09
N LEU A 34 10.78 -10.20 2.23
CA LEU A 34 10.73 -11.59 1.78
C LEU A 34 12.03 -11.99 1.05
N PHE A 35 12.53 -11.08 0.20
CA PHE A 35 13.78 -11.24 -0.53
C PHE A 35 14.81 -10.28 0.03
N ARG A 36 15.96 -10.81 0.36
CA ARG A 36 17.13 -10.05 0.81
C ARG A 36 18.40 -10.82 0.55
N SER A 37 19.45 -10.13 0.18
CA SER A 37 20.79 -10.70 0.09
C SER A 37 21.41 -10.86 1.49
N GLU A 38 22.55 -11.55 1.57
CA GLU A 38 23.29 -11.67 2.84
C GLU A 38 23.85 -10.32 3.35
N LYS A 39 23.99 -9.35 2.44
CA LYS A 39 24.50 -8.00 2.74
C LYS A 39 23.40 -7.06 3.22
N ASP A 40 22.12 -7.40 2.98
CA ASP A 40 21.01 -6.56 3.37
C ASP A 40 20.69 -6.72 4.87
N PRO A 41 20.19 -5.65 5.54
CA PRO A 41 19.78 -5.74 6.92
C PRO A 41 18.67 -6.77 7.10
N ALA A 42 18.64 -7.42 8.27
CA ALA A 42 17.64 -8.43 8.59
C ALA A 42 16.21 -7.87 8.58
N SER A 43 16.05 -6.59 8.88
CA SER A 43 14.79 -5.87 8.84
C SER A 43 15.02 -4.41 8.48
N ILE A 44 14.00 -3.78 7.92
CA ILE A 44 13.95 -2.34 7.60
C ILE A 44 13.15 -1.67 8.71
N GLU A 45 13.69 -0.60 9.29
CA GLU A 45 12.94 0.23 10.22
C GLU A 45 11.92 1.06 9.47
N VAL A 46 10.65 0.96 9.88
CA VAL A 46 9.55 1.78 9.39
C VAL A 46 9.25 2.82 10.44
N LYS A 47 9.56 4.08 10.17
CA LYS A 47 9.19 5.20 11.04
C LYS A 47 7.68 5.36 11.08
N SER A 48 7.14 5.92 12.14
CA SER A 48 5.71 6.24 12.23
C SER A 48 5.29 7.20 11.13
N PHE A 49 4.15 6.94 10.49
CA PHE A 49 3.61 7.72 9.39
C PHE A 49 2.07 7.69 9.38
N LEU A 50 1.47 8.55 8.59
CA LEU A 50 0.03 8.56 8.34
C LEU A 50 -0.28 7.77 7.07
N LEU A 51 -1.31 6.93 7.12
CA LEU A 51 -1.81 6.16 5.99
C LEU A 51 -3.30 6.44 5.79
N ASP A 52 -3.78 6.55 4.56
CA ASP A 52 -5.22 6.55 4.31
C ASP A 52 -5.85 5.25 4.83
N ALA A 53 -6.92 5.37 5.62
CA ALA A 53 -7.61 4.22 6.18
C ALA A 53 -8.22 3.32 5.09
N LEU A 54 -8.57 3.91 3.96
CA LEU A 54 -9.23 3.28 2.81
C LEU A 54 -8.43 3.50 1.52
N PRO A 55 -8.58 2.63 0.52
CA PRO A 55 -8.14 2.93 -0.84
C PRO A 55 -8.87 4.16 -1.41
N VAL A 56 -8.20 4.91 -2.30
CA VAL A 56 -8.82 6.06 -2.98
C VAL A 56 -9.98 5.59 -3.84
N THR A 57 -11.11 6.28 -3.72
CA THR A 57 -12.35 5.98 -4.41
C THR A 57 -12.45 6.65 -5.78
N ASN A 58 -13.34 6.16 -6.64
CA ASN A 58 -13.69 6.81 -7.90
C ASN A 58 -14.18 8.26 -7.69
N GLY A 59 -14.98 8.51 -6.65
CA GLY A 59 -15.48 9.85 -6.35
C GLY A 59 -14.37 10.83 -6.00
N GLU A 60 -13.44 10.43 -5.15
CA GLU A 60 -12.29 11.25 -4.77
C GLU A 60 -11.36 11.51 -5.96
N PHE A 61 -11.15 10.48 -6.80
CA PHE A 61 -10.33 10.63 -7.99
C PHE A 61 -10.99 11.51 -9.06
N LEU A 62 -12.34 11.51 -9.16
CA LEU A 62 -13.09 12.41 -10.03
C LEU A 62 -12.86 13.88 -9.66
N GLU A 63 -12.81 14.23 -8.36
CA GLU A 63 -12.46 15.58 -7.92
C GLU A 63 -11.07 15.99 -8.43
N PHE A 64 -10.09 15.09 -8.33
CA PHE A 64 -8.75 15.34 -8.84
C PHE A 64 -8.73 15.56 -10.35
N VAL A 65 -9.41 14.73 -11.13
CA VAL A 65 -9.46 14.84 -12.60
C VAL A 65 -10.19 16.11 -13.03
N ARG A 66 -11.21 16.57 -12.29
CA ARG A 66 -11.86 17.87 -12.50
C ARG A 66 -10.91 19.03 -12.31
N ALA A 67 -10.14 19.00 -11.22
CA ALA A 67 -9.18 20.06 -10.89
C ALA A 67 -7.92 20.00 -11.78
N ASN A 68 -7.61 18.85 -12.41
CA ASN A 68 -6.38 18.62 -13.16
C ASN A 68 -6.68 18.01 -14.55
N PRO A 69 -7.15 18.81 -15.53
CA PRO A 69 -7.62 18.30 -16.83
C PRO A 69 -6.63 17.43 -17.60
N LYS A 70 -5.33 17.62 -17.40
CA LYS A 70 -4.28 16.76 -18.01
C LYS A 70 -4.37 15.29 -17.63
N TRP A 71 -5.11 14.96 -16.56
CA TRP A 71 -5.36 13.60 -16.09
C TRP A 71 -6.73 13.07 -16.51
N ARG A 72 -7.47 13.77 -17.37
CA ARG A 72 -8.66 13.24 -18.02
C ARG A 72 -8.29 12.08 -18.94
N ARG A 73 -9.18 11.12 -19.07
CA ARG A 73 -8.97 9.94 -19.92
C ARG A 73 -8.61 10.31 -21.36
N SER A 74 -9.26 11.34 -21.93
CA SER A 74 -9.02 11.84 -23.28
C SER A 74 -7.72 12.66 -23.42
N GLN A 75 -7.13 13.16 -22.31
CA GLN A 75 -6.02 14.10 -22.31
C GLN A 75 -4.70 13.52 -21.84
N VAL A 76 -4.73 12.40 -21.09
CA VAL A 76 -3.53 11.79 -20.55
C VAL A 76 -2.60 11.32 -21.67
N LYS A 77 -1.31 11.72 -21.58
CA LYS A 77 -0.31 11.29 -22.56
C LYS A 77 0.05 9.83 -22.37
N ARG A 78 0.24 9.09 -23.47
CA ARG A 78 0.63 7.64 -23.47
C ARG A 78 1.91 7.33 -22.69
N LEU A 79 2.77 8.30 -22.52
CA LEU A 79 3.96 8.19 -21.68
C LEU A 79 3.59 7.94 -20.19
N PHE A 80 2.45 8.51 -19.74
CA PHE A 80 2.03 8.49 -18.35
C PHE A 80 0.96 7.43 -18.05
N ALA A 81 0.21 6.98 -19.05
CA ALA A 81 -0.79 5.94 -18.88
C ALA A 81 -1.04 5.21 -20.20
N ASP A 82 -1.27 3.90 -20.16
CA ASP A 82 -1.59 3.10 -21.33
C ASP A 82 -3.04 3.30 -21.83
N ALA A 83 -3.49 2.43 -22.75
CA ALA A 83 -4.79 2.59 -23.41
C ALA A 83 -5.98 2.38 -22.47
N ASP A 84 -5.78 1.60 -21.41
CA ASP A 84 -6.85 1.19 -20.51
C ASP A 84 -7.04 2.16 -19.31
N TYR A 85 -6.38 3.32 -19.33
CA TYR A 85 -6.53 4.33 -18.28
C TYR A 85 -7.99 4.75 -18.10
N LEU A 86 -8.49 4.66 -16.86
CA LEU A 86 -9.89 4.92 -16.46
C LEU A 86 -10.91 4.20 -17.35
N LYS A 87 -10.61 2.97 -17.78
CA LYS A 87 -11.40 2.21 -18.76
C LYS A 87 -12.86 2.01 -18.34
N PHE A 88 -13.12 1.89 -17.04
CA PHE A 88 -14.48 1.72 -16.52
C PHE A 88 -15.26 3.02 -16.37
N TRP A 89 -14.63 4.18 -16.60
CA TRP A 89 -15.34 5.44 -16.67
C TRP A 89 -16.00 5.59 -18.04
N ARG A 90 -17.23 6.10 -18.08
CA ARG A 90 -17.98 6.31 -19.32
C ARG A 90 -17.40 7.43 -20.14
N ASP A 91 -16.95 8.52 -19.46
CA ASP A 91 -16.32 9.69 -20.08
C ASP A 91 -15.27 10.30 -19.14
N ASP A 92 -14.64 11.38 -19.52
CA ASP A 92 -13.62 12.11 -18.76
C ASP A 92 -14.04 12.47 -17.34
N LEU A 93 -15.33 12.76 -17.14
CA LEU A 93 -15.89 13.22 -15.88
C LEU A 93 -17.12 12.39 -15.45
N GLU A 94 -17.35 11.26 -16.08
CA GLU A 94 -18.49 10.38 -15.79
C GLU A 94 -18.00 8.99 -15.34
N ILE A 95 -18.19 8.68 -14.07
CA ILE A 95 -17.87 7.38 -13.49
C ILE A 95 -18.86 6.33 -14.02
N GLY A 96 -18.36 5.19 -14.51
CA GLY A 96 -19.18 4.08 -14.98
C GLY A 96 -19.59 3.07 -13.91
N SER A 97 -19.11 3.24 -12.69
CA SER A 97 -19.31 2.34 -11.53
C SER A 97 -19.73 3.11 -10.28
N SER A 98 -19.69 2.49 -9.10
CA SER A 98 -19.93 3.18 -7.84
C SER A 98 -18.88 4.24 -7.55
N THR A 99 -19.32 5.42 -7.08
CA THR A 99 -18.42 6.50 -6.61
C THR A 99 -17.58 6.06 -5.41
N ASN A 100 -18.10 5.15 -4.59
CA ASN A 100 -17.45 4.62 -3.39
C ASN A 100 -16.65 3.33 -3.66
N ALA A 101 -16.62 2.81 -4.88
CA ALA A 101 -15.71 1.75 -5.25
C ALA A 101 -14.28 2.29 -5.42
N PRO A 102 -13.24 1.47 -5.21
CA PRO A 102 -11.86 1.92 -5.40
C PRO A 102 -11.63 2.33 -6.85
N VAL A 103 -10.87 3.39 -7.07
CA VAL A 103 -10.44 3.76 -8.42
C VAL A 103 -9.38 2.77 -8.89
N THR A 104 -9.58 2.24 -10.09
CA THR A 104 -8.66 1.32 -10.76
C THR A 104 -8.40 1.75 -12.20
N HIS A 105 -7.64 0.96 -12.95
CA HIS A 105 -7.18 1.39 -14.26
C HIS A 105 -6.45 2.73 -14.23
N ILE A 106 -5.63 2.93 -13.19
CA ILE A 106 -4.80 4.11 -13.01
C ILE A 106 -3.33 3.72 -13.03
N SER A 107 -2.51 4.60 -13.61
CA SER A 107 -1.06 4.44 -13.64
C SER A 107 -0.41 4.91 -12.34
N TRP A 108 0.82 4.45 -12.11
CA TRP A 108 1.63 4.95 -10.99
C TRP A 108 1.80 6.48 -11.03
N PHE A 109 1.98 7.05 -12.24
CA PHE A 109 2.11 8.50 -12.41
C PHE A 109 0.85 9.24 -11.96
N ALA A 110 -0.35 8.72 -12.31
CA ALA A 110 -1.62 9.33 -11.92
C ALA A 110 -1.86 9.18 -10.40
N ALA A 111 -1.58 8.02 -9.83
CA ALA A 111 -1.67 7.77 -8.39
C ALA A 111 -0.75 8.71 -7.60
N LYS A 112 0.52 8.83 -8.01
CA LYS A 112 1.48 9.76 -7.41
C LYS A 112 1.02 11.21 -7.52
N ALA A 113 0.53 11.63 -8.70
CA ALA A 113 0.03 12.99 -8.91
C ALA A 113 -1.19 13.31 -8.03
N TYR A 114 -2.10 12.36 -7.85
CA TYR A 114 -3.23 12.49 -6.94
C TYR A 114 -2.75 12.69 -5.49
N CYS A 115 -1.89 11.79 -4.98
CA CYS A 115 -1.39 11.91 -3.62
C CYS A 115 -0.67 13.26 -3.41
N THR A 116 0.15 13.71 -4.37
CA THR A 116 0.80 15.03 -4.32
C THR A 116 -0.21 16.17 -4.29
N TRP A 117 -1.27 16.09 -5.10
CA TRP A 117 -2.34 17.10 -5.11
C TRP A 117 -3.06 17.22 -3.76
N LYS A 118 -3.21 16.08 -3.05
CA LYS A 118 -3.76 16.03 -1.68
C LYS A 118 -2.73 16.43 -0.59
N GLY A 119 -1.51 16.84 -0.93
CA GLY A 119 -0.44 17.10 0.05
C GLY A 119 0.08 15.83 0.74
N LYS A 120 0.00 14.70 0.05
CA LYS A 120 0.36 13.36 0.47
C LYS A 120 1.37 12.74 -0.51
N ARG A 121 1.80 11.51 -0.26
CA ARG A 121 2.64 10.70 -1.14
C ARG A 121 2.10 9.27 -1.23
N LEU A 122 2.60 8.47 -2.16
CA LEU A 122 2.39 7.02 -2.09
C LEU A 122 3.17 6.44 -0.90
N PRO A 123 2.68 5.38 -0.24
CA PRO A 123 3.47 4.63 0.74
C PRO A 123 4.63 3.92 0.02
N THR A 124 5.75 3.71 0.71
CA THR A 124 6.80 2.81 0.25
C THR A 124 6.35 1.35 0.36
N THR A 125 7.05 0.43 -0.31
CA THR A 125 6.81 -1.02 -0.16
C THR A 125 6.92 -1.44 1.31
N ALA A 126 7.95 -0.98 2.02
CA ALA A 126 8.14 -1.34 3.42
C ALA A 126 7.01 -0.83 4.33
N GLU A 127 6.53 0.40 4.11
CA GLU A 127 5.41 0.97 4.86
C GLU A 127 4.11 0.21 4.59
N TRP A 128 3.83 -0.09 3.31
CA TRP A 128 2.63 -0.81 2.93
C TRP A 128 2.63 -2.24 3.49
N GLU A 129 3.73 -2.98 3.32
CA GLU A 129 3.86 -4.36 3.80
C GLU A 129 3.79 -4.42 5.33
N TYR A 130 4.40 -3.45 6.03
CA TYR A 130 4.32 -3.37 7.49
C TYR A 130 2.88 -3.14 7.96
N ALA A 131 2.16 -2.21 7.34
CA ALA A 131 0.75 -1.97 7.66
C ALA A 131 -0.14 -3.18 7.32
N ALA A 132 0.14 -3.86 6.21
CA ALA A 132 -0.61 -5.03 5.73
C ALA A 132 -0.33 -6.31 6.52
N ALA A 133 0.80 -6.40 7.23
CA ALA A 133 1.09 -7.53 8.12
C ALA A 133 0.21 -7.56 9.37
N ALA A 134 -0.42 -6.44 9.73
CA ALA A 134 -1.28 -6.36 10.91
C ALA A 134 -2.63 -7.06 10.68
N SER A 135 -3.04 -7.90 11.64
CA SER A 135 -4.39 -8.50 11.67
C SER A 135 -5.38 -7.58 12.38
N PRO A 136 -6.67 -7.91 12.41
CA PRO A 136 -7.66 -7.15 13.19
C PRO A 136 -7.37 -7.10 14.70
N THR A 137 -6.52 -7.98 15.21
CA THR A 137 -6.25 -8.14 16.64
C THR A 137 -4.81 -7.87 17.05
N GLN A 138 -3.86 -7.92 16.11
CA GLN A 138 -2.43 -7.87 16.40
C GLN A 138 -1.65 -7.04 15.37
N PRO A 139 -0.61 -6.29 15.79
CA PRO A 139 0.27 -5.56 14.89
C PRO A 139 1.05 -6.42 13.89
N ASN A 140 1.22 -7.71 14.21
CA ASN A 140 1.74 -8.74 13.31
C ASN A 140 0.82 -9.96 13.35
N GLY A 141 0.17 -10.22 12.23
CA GLY A 141 -0.80 -11.30 12.04
C GLY A 141 -0.19 -12.63 11.58
N ASP A 142 1.14 -12.81 11.59
CA ASP A 142 1.78 -14.05 11.13
C ASP A 142 1.27 -15.29 11.88
N ASN A 143 0.98 -15.15 13.17
CA ASN A 143 0.45 -16.20 14.03
C ASN A 143 -1.08 -16.20 14.16
N ASP A 144 -1.79 -15.32 13.47
CA ASP A 144 -3.25 -15.27 13.41
C ASP A 144 -3.74 -16.20 12.27
N ALA A 145 -4.11 -17.43 12.63
CA ALA A 145 -4.45 -18.46 11.64
C ALA A 145 -5.68 -18.10 10.79
N ASP A 146 -6.65 -17.38 11.35
CA ASP A 146 -7.85 -16.97 10.62
C ASP A 146 -7.53 -15.87 9.64
N PHE A 147 -6.77 -14.86 10.06
CA PHE A 147 -6.28 -13.81 9.20
C PHE A 147 -5.42 -14.38 8.05
N GLN A 148 -4.49 -15.25 8.33
CA GLN A 148 -3.64 -15.90 7.32
C GLN A 148 -4.44 -16.73 6.32
N ARG A 149 -5.53 -17.36 6.74
CA ARG A 149 -6.44 -18.11 5.86
C ARG A 149 -7.22 -17.17 4.96
N GLU A 150 -7.75 -16.07 5.49
CA GLU A 150 -8.48 -15.05 4.75
C GLU A 150 -7.58 -14.41 3.67
N VAL A 151 -6.37 -13.98 4.05
CA VAL A 151 -5.37 -13.41 3.13
C VAL A 151 -5.03 -14.41 2.01
N ARG A 152 -4.69 -15.66 2.34
CA ARG A 152 -4.39 -16.67 1.33
C ARG A 152 -5.55 -16.95 0.38
N SER A 153 -6.78 -16.99 0.91
CA SER A 153 -7.98 -17.19 0.11
C SER A 153 -8.17 -16.10 -0.93
N TRP A 154 -7.94 -14.85 -0.55
CA TRP A 154 -8.04 -13.74 -1.49
C TRP A 154 -7.01 -13.83 -2.62
N TYR A 155 -5.74 -14.09 -2.30
CA TYR A 155 -4.70 -14.24 -3.32
C TYR A 155 -4.87 -15.47 -4.23
N ALA A 156 -5.58 -16.48 -3.78
CA ALA A 156 -5.91 -17.67 -4.58
C ALA A 156 -7.16 -17.49 -5.44
N SER A 157 -7.95 -16.43 -5.22
CA SER A 157 -9.22 -16.20 -5.91
C SER A 157 -9.01 -15.40 -7.19
N ALA A 158 -9.86 -15.65 -8.19
CA ALA A 158 -9.92 -14.80 -9.38
C ALA A 158 -10.43 -13.40 -9.01
N SER A 159 -9.86 -12.37 -9.63
CA SER A 159 -10.34 -11.00 -9.44
C SER A 159 -11.74 -10.83 -10.04
N SER A 160 -12.64 -10.17 -9.31
CA SER A 160 -13.96 -9.83 -9.80
C SER A 160 -13.89 -8.69 -10.82
N GLU A 161 -14.71 -8.76 -11.86
CA GLU A 161 -14.88 -7.65 -12.82
C GLU A 161 -15.55 -6.43 -12.17
N THR A 162 -16.44 -6.68 -11.19
CA THR A 162 -17.12 -5.61 -10.43
C THR A 162 -16.53 -5.55 -9.02
N LEU A 163 -15.92 -4.42 -8.68
CA LEU A 163 -15.34 -4.21 -7.37
C LEU A 163 -16.40 -3.66 -6.40
N PRO A 164 -16.47 -4.20 -5.16
CA PRO A 164 -17.33 -3.65 -4.13
C PRO A 164 -16.86 -2.26 -3.68
N VAL A 165 -17.66 -1.58 -2.87
CA VAL A 165 -17.28 -0.31 -2.23
C VAL A 165 -16.17 -0.54 -1.21
N VAL A 166 -15.38 0.51 -0.95
CA VAL A 166 -14.29 0.45 0.05
C VAL A 166 -14.85 0.34 1.47
N GLY A 167 -14.08 -0.24 2.38
CA GLY A 167 -14.38 -0.27 3.81
C GLY A 167 -15.39 -1.32 4.25
N LEU A 168 -15.75 -2.29 3.41
CA LEU A 168 -16.64 -3.39 3.79
C LEU A 168 -15.95 -4.44 4.67
N GLY A 169 -14.65 -4.63 4.50
CA GLY A 169 -13.84 -5.53 5.30
C GLY A 169 -13.57 -5.00 6.71
N ARG A 170 -13.16 -5.90 7.61
CA ARG A 170 -12.70 -5.50 8.95
C ARG A 170 -11.40 -4.69 8.84
N ALA A 171 -11.31 -3.62 9.64
CA ALA A 171 -10.05 -2.92 9.80
C ALA A 171 -9.02 -3.80 10.52
N ASN A 172 -7.75 -3.63 10.21
CA ASN A 172 -6.69 -4.17 11.04
C ASN A 172 -6.55 -3.35 12.35
N VAL A 173 -5.68 -3.81 13.26
CA VAL A 173 -5.49 -3.16 14.58
C VAL A 173 -5.07 -1.68 14.49
N PHE A 174 -4.52 -1.24 13.37
CA PHE A 174 -4.16 0.16 13.12
C PHE A 174 -5.33 0.99 12.57
N GLY A 175 -6.42 0.36 12.16
CA GLY A 175 -7.58 1.01 11.55
C GLY A 175 -7.54 1.05 10.01
N ALA A 176 -6.61 0.35 9.36
CA ALA A 176 -6.58 0.24 7.89
C ALA A 176 -7.56 -0.84 7.42
N HIS A 177 -8.41 -0.50 6.45
CA HIS A 177 -9.29 -1.43 5.76
C HIS A 177 -8.70 -1.84 4.40
N ASP A 178 -9.14 -2.99 3.91
CA ASP A 178 -8.98 -3.43 2.52
C ASP A 178 -7.51 -3.49 2.01
N LEU A 179 -6.51 -3.58 2.91
CA LEU A 179 -5.12 -3.84 2.52
C LEU A 179 -5.00 -5.21 1.83
N HIS A 180 -5.86 -6.14 2.21
CA HIS A 180 -6.11 -7.40 1.52
C HIS A 180 -7.62 -7.50 1.22
N GLY A 181 -7.98 -8.18 0.16
CA GLY A 181 -9.39 -8.52 -0.10
C GLY A 181 -10.12 -7.62 -1.10
N LEU A 182 -9.53 -6.53 -1.60
CA LEU A 182 -10.21 -5.62 -2.53
C LEU A 182 -9.40 -5.38 -3.81
N VAL A 183 -8.33 -4.62 -3.76
CA VAL A 183 -7.47 -4.31 -4.91
C VAL A 183 -5.99 -4.45 -4.56
N TRP A 184 -5.15 -4.64 -5.57
CA TRP A 184 -3.73 -4.39 -5.47
C TRP A 184 -3.48 -2.89 -5.37
N GLU A 185 -2.37 -2.48 -4.77
CA GLU A 185 -2.11 -1.06 -4.55
C GLU A 185 -0.72 -0.64 -5.02
N TRP A 186 -0.66 0.49 -5.72
CA TRP A 186 0.58 1.14 -6.07
C TRP A 186 1.34 1.61 -4.83
N VAL A 187 2.64 1.40 -4.85
CA VAL A 187 3.60 1.92 -3.85
C VAL A 187 4.64 2.79 -4.54
N ALA A 188 5.32 3.66 -3.78
CA ALA A 188 6.24 4.64 -4.33
C ALA A 188 7.42 4.01 -5.09
N ASP A 189 7.91 2.89 -4.59
CA ASP A 189 9.11 2.17 -5.00
C ASP A 189 8.80 0.76 -5.58
N PHE A 190 7.66 0.61 -6.25
CA PHE A 190 7.15 -0.68 -6.75
C PHE A 190 8.18 -1.50 -7.57
N ASN A 191 9.13 -0.84 -8.22
CA ASN A 191 10.15 -1.46 -9.07
C ASN A 191 11.51 -1.63 -8.39
N THR A 192 11.72 -1.12 -7.16
CA THR A 192 13.01 -1.24 -6.45
C THR A 192 13.21 -2.62 -5.83
N ALA A 193 12.17 -3.43 -5.72
CA ALA A 193 12.26 -4.81 -5.29
C ALA A 193 13.24 -5.67 -6.13
N MET A 194 13.65 -5.19 -7.30
CA MET A 194 14.59 -5.83 -8.22
C MET A 194 15.99 -5.20 -8.22
N VAL A 195 16.27 -4.18 -7.41
CA VAL A 195 17.51 -3.38 -7.49
C VAL A 195 18.33 -3.43 -6.18
N THR A 196 18.25 -4.50 -5.42
CA THR A 196 19.22 -4.78 -4.33
C THR A 196 20.42 -5.53 -4.86
N GLY A 197 21.01 -5.04 -5.93
CA GLY A 197 22.24 -5.51 -6.53
C GLY A 197 22.60 -4.55 -7.63
N ASP A 198 23.83 -4.07 -7.64
CA ASP A 198 24.41 -3.16 -8.61
C ASP A 198 23.75 -3.29 -9.99
N ALA A 199 22.96 -2.30 -10.39
CA ALA A 199 22.15 -2.30 -11.62
C ALA A 199 22.96 -2.41 -12.93
N ARG A 200 24.24 -2.76 -12.84
CA ARG A 200 25.18 -2.98 -13.94
C ARG A 200 25.69 -4.41 -14.05
N GLY A 201 25.30 -5.29 -13.14
CA GLY A 201 25.60 -6.69 -13.19
C GLY A 201 24.36 -7.49 -13.59
N ASP A 202 24.45 -8.25 -14.67
CA ASP A 202 23.50 -9.30 -15.08
C ASP A 202 23.48 -10.38 -13.98
N THR A 203 22.85 -10.06 -12.83
CA THR A 203 22.82 -10.93 -11.68
C THR A 203 21.73 -11.97 -11.88
N GLY A 204 22.09 -13.24 -11.73
CA GLY A 204 21.19 -14.39 -11.90
C GLY A 204 19.89 -14.34 -11.08
N LEU A 205 19.76 -13.35 -10.18
CA LEU A 205 18.54 -13.10 -9.40
C LEU A 205 17.38 -12.65 -10.29
N ASP A 206 17.63 -11.78 -11.30
CA ASP A 206 16.59 -11.31 -12.21
C ASP A 206 16.04 -12.45 -13.06
N ARG A 207 16.91 -13.37 -13.52
CA ARG A 207 16.48 -14.57 -14.25
C ARG A 207 15.73 -15.56 -13.37
N GLN A 208 16.13 -15.74 -12.12
CA GLN A 208 15.46 -16.64 -11.18
C GLN A 208 14.06 -16.18 -10.81
N LEU A 209 13.82 -14.87 -10.66
CA LEU A 209 12.50 -14.31 -10.37
C LEU A 209 11.53 -14.45 -11.55
N PHE A 210 12.00 -14.26 -12.79
CA PHE A 210 11.18 -14.38 -14.00
C PHE A 210 10.93 -15.82 -14.46
N CYS A 211 11.79 -16.77 -14.13
CA CYS A 211 11.74 -18.14 -14.64
C CYS A 211 11.21 -19.19 -13.65
N GLY A 212 10.43 -18.81 -12.65
CA GLY A 212 9.88 -19.76 -11.67
C GLY A 212 10.86 -20.23 -10.59
N GLY A 213 12.15 -19.83 -10.66
CA GLY A 213 13.16 -20.09 -9.63
C GLY A 213 13.12 -19.12 -8.44
N GLY A 214 12.23 -18.13 -8.47
CA GLY A 214 12.12 -17.07 -7.45
C GLY A 214 11.86 -17.56 -6.02
N SER A 215 11.39 -18.81 -5.88
CA SER A 215 11.21 -19.41 -4.54
C SER A 215 12.54 -19.76 -3.85
N GLU A 216 13.64 -19.91 -4.57
CA GLU A 216 14.94 -20.30 -3.98
C GLU A 216 15.56 -19.17 -3.15
N GLY A 217 15.35 -17.91 -3.53
CA GLY A 217 15.82 -16.72 -2.80
C GLY A 217 14.92 -16.26 -1.67
N ALA A 218 13.70 -16.79 -1.54
CA ALA A 218 12.77 -16.42 -0.49
C ALA A 218 13.18 -17.01 0.86
N LYS A 219 13.30 -16.16 1.88
CA LYS A 219 13.62 -16.60 3.26
C LYS A 219 12.49 -17.38 3.91
N ASP A 220 11.24 -17.04 3.56
CA ASP A 220 10.04 -17.77 3.97
C ASP A 220 9.23 -18.19 2.73
N ARG A 221 9.42 -19.42 2.31
CA ARG A 221 8.70 -20.01 1.17
C ARG A 221 7.23 -20.29 1.45
N SER A 222 6.81 -20.23 2.70
CA SER A 222 5.41 -20.44 3.09
C SER A 222 4.55 -19.18 2.93
N ASN A 223 5.18 -17.98 2.85
CA ASN A 223 4.46 -16.72 2.71
C ASN A 223 4.07 -16.45 1.24
N PHE A 224 3.17 -17.30 0.72
CA PHE A 224 2.65 -17.19 -0.65
C PHE A 224 2.05 -15.81 -0.97
N PRO A 225 1.25 -15.15 -0.10
CA PRO A 225 0.72 -13.82 -0.39
C PRO A 225 1.81 -12.77 -0.61
N ALA A 226 2.87 -12.76 0.19
CA ALA A 226 3.98 -11.83 0.01
C ALA A 226 4.74 -12.10 -1.30
N PHE A 227 4.94 -13.38 -1.65
CA PHE A 227 5.52 -13.76 -2.94
C PHE A 227 4.69 -13.25 -4.13
N MET A 228 3.36 -13.40 -4.06
CA MET A 228 2.45 -12.91 -5.11
C MET A 228 2.51 -11.39 -5.25
N ARG A 229 2.53 -10.63 -4.13
CA ARG A 229 2.67 -9.18 -4.17
C ARG A 229 3.99 -8.73 -4.80
N TYR A 230 5.05 -9.40 -4.41
CA TYR A 230 6.37 -9.12 -4.96
C TYR A 230 6.44 -9.38 -6.47
N GLY A 231 5.99 -10.55 -6.91
CA GLY A 231 5.95 -10.91 -8.33
C GLY A 231 5.07 -9.96 -9.15
N PHE A 232 3.91 -9.58 -8.63
CA PHE A 232 3.01 -8.64 -9.28
C PHE A 232 3.67 -7.26 -9.45
N ARG A 233 4.21 -6.67 -8.38
CA ARG A 233 4.91 -5.37 -8.44
C ARG A 233 6.07 -5.40 -9.44
N SER A 234 6.84 -6.48 -9.46
CA SER A 234 7.98 -6.66 -10.39
C SER A 234 7.57 -6.72 -11.86
N SER A 235 6.33 -7.13 -12.16
CA SER A 235 5.81 -7.21 -13.53
C SER A 235 5.28 -5.88 -14.06
N LEU A 236 5.14 -4.85 -13.21
CA LEU A 236 4.50 -3.60 -13.56
C LEU A 236 5.47 -2.60 -14.22
N LYS A 237 4.94 -1.84 -15.16
CA LYS A 237 5.55 -0.57 -15.62
C LYS A 237 4.74 0.60 -15.07
N ALA A 238 5.38 1.74 -14.83
CA ALA A 238 4.73 2.91 -14.24
C ALA A 238 3.51 3.43 -15.05
N SER A 239 3.46 3.16 -16.35
CA SER A 239 2.34 3.52 -17.23
C SER A 239 1.22 2.48 -17.31
N TYR A 240 1.40 1.28 -16.73
CA TYR A 240 0.38 0.23 -16.78
C TYR A 240 -0.85 0.61 -15.97
N THR A 241 -2.02 0.19 -16.49
CA THR A 241 -3.32 0.39 -15.87
C THR A 241 -4.07 -0.94 -15.84
N VAL A 242 -4.26 -1.49 -14.66
CA VAL A 242 -4.82 -2.83 -14.45
C VAL A 242 -6.17 -2.73 -13.74
N HIS A 243 -7.11 -3.62 -14.09
CA HIS A 243 -8.51 -3.56 -13.63
C HIS A 243 -8.70 -3.69 -12.11
N ASN A 244 -7.75 -4.29 -11.42
CA ASN A 244 -7.78 -4.51 -9.97
C ASN A 244 -6.58 -3.86 -9.27
N LEU A 245 -5.97 -2.83 -9.85
CA LEU A 245 -4.86 -2.09 -9.30
C LEU A 245 -5.27 -0.65 -9.02
N GLY A 246 -5.39 -0.32 -7.75
CA GLY A 246 -5.69 0.98 -7.19
C GLY A 246 -4.53 1.55 -6.38
N PHE A 247 -4.82 2.36 -5.38
CA PHE A 247 -3.82 2.92 -4.46
C PHE A 247 -4.48 3.56 -3.24
N ARG A 248 -3.66 3.81 -2.24
CA ARG A 248 -3.93 4.74 -1.12
C ARG A 248 -2.74 5.65 -0.91
N CYS A 249 -2.93 6.79 -0.23
CA CYS A 249 -1.84 7.70 0.05
C CYS A 249 -1.33 7.55 1.48
N ALA A 250 -0.09 7.97 1.67
CA ALA A 250 0.58 8.13 2.95
C ALA A 250 1.01 9.59 3.15
N LYS A 251 1.32 9.97 4.38
CA LYS A 251 1.90 11.27 4.71
C LYS A 251 2.90 11.09 5.85
N ASP A 252 4.00 11.82 5.79
CA ASP A 252 4.95 11.85 6.90
C ASP A 252 4.32 12.56 8.09
N LEU A 253 4.59 12.06 9.30
CA LEU A 253 4.28 12.82 10.50
C LEU A 253 5.22 14.02 10.57
N GLU A 254 4.66 15.19 10.80
CA GLU A 254 5.48 16.37 11.07
C GLU A 254 6.27 16.13 12.36
N GLU A 255 7.59 16.07 12.26
CA GLU A 255 8.44 16.10 13.44
C GLU A 255 8.22 17.49 14.07
N ASN A 256 7.64 17.53 15.27
CA ASN A 256 7.58 18.76 16.03
C ASN A 256 9.03 19.24 16.24
N SER A 257 9.46 20.19 15.42
CA SER A 257 10.73 20.89 15.58
C SER A 257 10.67 21.56 16.96
N LYS A 258 11.42 21.01 17.91
CA LYS A 258 11.65 21.62 19.22
C LYS A 258 12.65 22.75 19.09
#